data_4897cc7ebd4d0e6a98d8ce506804b8af
#
_entry.id   4897cc7ebd4d0e6a98d8ce506804b8af
#
_cell.length_a   1.000
_cell.length_b   1.000
_cell.length_c   1.000
_cell.angle_alpha   90.00
_cell.angle_beta   90.00
_cell.angle_gamma   90.00
#
_symmetry.space_group_name_H-M   'P 1'
#
loop_
_entity.id
_entity.type
_entity.pdbx_description
1 polymer ?
#
loop_
_entity_poly.entity_id
_entity_poly.type
_entity_poly.pdbx_seq_one_letter_code
_entity_poly.pdbx_strand_id
1 'polypeptide(L)'
;MSTQTMTSFKTFLFFLFFFISFPAFSHHPMGGELPQNFLNGILSGIGHPIIGFDHLAFILTFGIITSYFKNKVILPLYFLTFSLIGTIVSVNFLVVPFSELIISLSIIVAGLTSLYQKKINIYFPIILALGGGFFHGYAFGQSVVGIEASPLIAYLIGIALIGFVLIFGFSFLIIKYYHLTLNPRFVGAIFTGVGLTYFVENVEALI
;
A
#
# COMPACT_ATOMS: atom_id res chain seq x y z
N MET A 1 14.21 27.37 22.40
CA MET A 1 13.58 27.53 21.08
C MET A 1 12.10 27.82 21.29
N SER A 2 11.59 28.93 20.78
CA SER A 2 10.19 29.29 20.97
C SER A 2 9.28 28.29 20.20
N THR A 3 8.05 28.09 20.69
CA THR A 3 7.05 27.23 20.05
C THR A 3 6.82 27.60 18.57
N GLN A 4 6.96 28.88 18.23
CA GLN A 4 6.83 29.41 16.88
C GLN A 4 7.95 28.95 15.92
N THR A 5 9.20 28.85 16.39
CA THR A 5 10.33 28.34 15.60
C THR A 5 10.23 26.83 15.34
N MET A 6 9.69 26.07 16.30
CA MET A 6 9.45 24.62 16.13
C MET A 6 8.33 24.35 15.11
N THR A 7 7.27 25.16 15.10
CA THR A 7 6.17 25.00 14.12
C THR A 7 6.65 25.33 12.71
N SER A 8 7.42 26.42 12.56
CA SER A 8 7.99 26.82 11.26
C SER A 8 8.96 25.76 10.70
N PHE A 9 9.79 25.15 11.54
CA PHE A 9 10.72 24.09 11.14
C PHE A 9 10.00 22.80 10.72
N LYS A 10 8.94 22.42 11.45
CA LYS A 10 8.09 21.25 11.07
C LYS A 10 7.36 21.51 9.75
N THR A 11 6.87 22.71 9.53
CA THR A 11 6.22 23.12 8.28
C THR A 11 7.22 23.12 7.12
N PHE A 12 8.44 23.60 7.33
CA PHE A 12 9.51 23.56 6.33
C PHE A 12 9.91 22.13 5.96
N LEU A 13 10.09 21.24 6.94
CA LEU A 13 10.38 19.82 6.71
C LEU A 13 9.23 19.12 5.98
N PHE A 14 7.98 19.47 6.27
CA PHE A 14 6.80 18.97 5.58
C PHE A 14 6.81 19.36 4.09
N PHE A 15 7.07 20.63 3.77
CA PHE A 15 7.19 21.08 2.38
C PHE A 15 8.43 20.51 1.69
N LEU A 16 9.57 20.41 2.37
CA LEU A 16 10.79 19.81 1.82
C LEU A 16 10.56 18.34 1.41
N PHE A 17 9.79 17.59 2.20
CA PHE A 17 9.42 16.19 1.88
C PHE A 17 8.52 16.09 0.63
N PHE A 18 7.70 17.10 0.37
CA PHE A 18 6.83 17.18 -0.81
C PHE A 18 7.59 17.45 -2.12
N PHE A 19 8.75 18.12 -2.04
CA PHE A 19 9.57 18.43 -3.22
C PHE A 19 10.66 17.41 -3.54
N ILE A 20 10.80 16.34 -2.76
CA ILE A 20 11.64 15.20 -3.13
C ILE A 20 10.81 14.27 -4.02
N SER A 21 10.66 14.67 -5.27
CA SER A 21 10.20 13.75 -6.31
C SER A 21 11.35 12.78 -6.59
N PHE A 22 11.25 11.57 -6.05
CA PHE A 22 12.07 10.47 -6.52
C PHE A 22 11.60 10.12 -7.93
N PRO A 23 12.50 10.01 -8.92
CA PRO A 23 12.12 9.44 -10.21
C PRO A 23 11.49 8.07 -9.93
N ALA A 24 10.31 7.84 -10.50
CA ALA A 24 9.63 6.55 -10.44
C ALA A 24 10.46 5.54 -11.25
N PHE A 25 11.57 5.08 -10.66
CA PHE A 25 12.21 3.86 -11.13
C PHE A 25 11.19 2.75 -10.92
N SER A 26 10.91 2.00 -11.99
CA SER A 26 10.03 0.84 -11.95
C SER A 26 10.31 0.04 -10.66
N HIS A 27 9.27 -0.27 -9.91
CA HIS A 27 9.26 -0.82 -8.55
C HIS A 27 9.90 -2.21 -8.44
N HIS A 28 11.11 -2.40 -8.98
CA HIS A 28 11.84 -3.65 -8.94
C HIS A 28 12.80 -3.68 -7.75
N PRO A 29 12.51 -4.46 -6.69
CA PRO A 29 13.35 -4.54 -5.49
C PRO A 29 14.78 -5.01 -5.76
N MET A 30 15.01 -5.66 -6.90
CA MET A 30 16.31 -6.21 -7.34
C MET A 30 16.93 -5.42 -8.52
N GLY A 31 16.67 -4.11 -8.61
CA GLY A 31 17.22 -3.27 -9.67
C GLY A 31 16.74 -3.61 -11.10
N GLY A 32 15.59 -4.28 -11.22
CA GLY A 32 15.00 -4.69 -12.50
C GLY A 32 15.27 -6.15 -12.86
N GLU A 33 16.09 -6.87 -12.10
CA GLU A 33 16.32 -8.29 -12.33
C GLU A 33 15.26 -9.18 -11.65
N LEU A 34 14.90 -10.27 -12.32
CA LEU A 34 13.99 -11.27 -11.75
C LEU A 34 14.69 -12.05 -10.63
N PRO A 35 14.02 -12.35 -9.52
CA PRO A 35 14.55 -13.20 -8.47
C PRO A 35 14.88 -14.60 -8.99
N GLN A 36 16.15 -15.02 -8.87
CA GLN A 36 16.65 -16.26 -9.43
C GLN A 36 16.65 -17.44 -8.44
N ASN A 37 16.43 -17.18 -7.15
CA ASN A 37 16.42 -18.20 -6.11
C ASN A 37 15.39 -17.88 -5.03
N PHE A 38 15.17 -18.84 -4.13
CA PHE A 38 14.18 -18.73 -3.06
C PHE A 38 14.41 -17.50 -2.15
N LEU A 39 15.67 -17.25 -1.75
CA LEU A 39 15.99 -16.13 -0.86
C LEU A 39 15.70 -14.79 -1.54
N ASN A 40 16.13 -14.62 -2.79
CA ASN A 40 15.86 -13.43 -3.58
C ASN A 40 14.34 -13.24 -3.80
N GLY A 41 13.60 -14.34 -3.97
CA GLY A 41 12.14 -14.32 -4.04
C GLY A 41 11.51 -13.73 -2.78
N ILE A 42 11.89 -14.23 -1.59
CA ILE A 42 11.38 -13.69 -0.31
C ILE A 42 11.75 -12.21 -0.15
N LEU A 43 13.00 -11.84 -0.37
CA LEU A 43 13.46 -10.45 -0.22
C LEU A 43 12.74 -9.50 -1.20
N SER A 44 12.55 -9.93 -2.43
CA SER A 44 11.77 -9.18 -3.43
C SER A 44 10.31 -9.03 -3.02
N GLY A 45 9.68 -10.11 -2.52
CA GLY A 45 8.30 -10.07 -2.03
C GLY A 45 8.12 -9.18 -0.80
N ILE A 46 9.10 -9.12 0.10
CA ILE A 46 9.10 -8.20 1.25
C ILE A 46 9.34 -6.76 0.77
N GLY A 47 10.28 -6.57 -0.16
CA GLY A 47 10.69 -5.26 -0.63
C GLY A 47 9.61 -4.55 -1.44
N HIS A 48 8.90 -5.26 -2.31
CA HIS A 48 7.97 -4.66 -3.26
C HIS A 48 6.88 -3.80 -2.61
N PRO A 49 6.11 -4.29 -1.61
CA PRO A 49 5.09 -3.47 -0.94
C PRO A 49 5.66 -2.29 -0.14
N ILE A 50 6.95 -2.29 0.18
CA ILE A 50 7.62 -1.22 0.93
C ILE A 50 8.16 -0.16 -0.04
N ILE A 51 8.78 -0.58 -1.15
CA ILE A 51 9.42 0.29 -2.13
C ILE A 51 8.36 0.96 -3.02
N GLY A 52 7.30 0.24 -3.38
CA GLY A 52 6.14 0.79 -4.07
C GLY A 52 5.36 1.73 -3.15
N PHE A 53 5.60 3.05 -3.28
CA PHE A 53 5.04 4.02 -2.35
C PHE A 53 3.51 4.11 -2.41
N ASP A 54 2.90 3.88 -3.55
CA ASP A 54 1.47 3.72 -3.77
C ASP A 54 0.92 2.50 -3.01
N HIS A 55 1.57 1.35 -3.13
CA HIS A 55 1.20 0.14 -2.41
C HIS A 55 1.34 0.32 -0.90
N LEU A 56 2.46 0.91 -0.46
CA LEU A 56 2.69 1.22 0.95
C LEU A 56 1.61 2.16 1.49
N ALA A 57 1.25 3.21 0.73
CA ALA A 57 0.20 4.16 1.11
C ALA A 57 -1.14 3.47 1.32
N PHE A 58 -1.55 2.57 0.41
CA PHE A 58 -2.77 1.77 0.58
C PHE A 58 -2.69 0.89 1.83
N ILE A 59 -1.62 0.11 1.97
CA ILE A 59 -1.42 -0.85 3.06
C ILE A 59 -1.50 -0.15 4.43
N LEU A 60 -0.81 0.98 4.59
CA LEU A 60 -0.83 1.74 5.85
C LEU A 60 -2.21 2.37 6.10
N THR A 61 -2.85 2.93 5.08
CA THR A 61 -4.21 3.47 5.21
C THR A 61 -5.21 2.38 5.55
N PHE A 62 -5.08 1.20 4.96
CA PHE A 62 -5.89 0.04 5.27
C PHE A 62 -5.66 -0.45 6.71
N GLY A 63 -4.43 -0.31 7.23
CA GLY A 63 -4.10 -0.50 8.65
C GLY A 63 -4.88 0.47 9.56
N ILE A 64 -5.03 1.75 9.16
CA ILE A 64 -5.88 2.71 9.89
C ILE A 64 -7.33 2.19 9.94
N ILE A 65 -7.90 1.83 8.79
CA ILE A 65 -9.28 1.31 8.71
C ILE A 65 -9.43 0.06 9.58
N THR A 66 -8.47 -0.86 9.53
CA THR A 66 -8.44 -2.07 10.36
C THR A 66 -8.47 -1.72 11.86
N SER A 67 -7.84 -0.61 12.27
CA SER A 67 -7.83 -0.17 13.66
C SER A 67 -9.23 0.15 14.22
N TYR A 68 -10.22 0.41 13.39
CA TYR A 68 -11.59 0.73 13.79
C TYR A 68 -12.43 -0.49 14.22
N PHE A 69 -11.97 -1.70 13.85
CA PHE A 69 -12.70 -2.93 14.12
C PHE A 69 -12.07 -3.72 15.27
N LYS A 70 -12.88 -4.50 16.01
CA LYS A 70 -12.39 -5.33 17.12
C LYS A 70 -11.43 -6.42 16.64
N ASN A 71 -11.81 -7.12 15.57
CA ASN A 71 -10.96 -8.14 14.98
C ASN A 71 -9.98 -7.48 13.98
N LYS A 72 -8.69 -7.47 14.34
CA LYS A 72 -7.60 -6.87 13.54
C LYS A 72 -7.02 -7.82 12.49
N VAL A 73 -7.47 -9.07 12.46
CA VAL A 73 -6.89 -10.12 11.60
C VAL A 73 -7.72 -10.29 10.33
N ILE A 74 -9.04 -10.14 10.41
CA ILE A 74 -9.93 -10.53 9.32
C ILE A 74 -9.75 -9.67 8.06
N LEU A 75 -9.60 -8.36 8.21
CA LEU A 75 -9.43 -7.44 7.07
C LEU A 75 -8.07 -7.65 6.39
N PRO A 76 -6.92 -7.74 7.12
CA PRO A 76 -5.67 -8.14 6.51
C PRO A 76 -5.75 -9.46 5.74
N LEU A 77 -6.42 -10.48 6.27
CA LEU A 77 -6.56 -11.77 5.59
C LEU A 77 -7.34 -11.64 4.26
N TYR A 78 -8.43 -10.90 4.21
CA TYR A 78 -9.13 -10.63 2.95
C TYR A 78 -8.23 -9.92 1.94
N PHE A 79 -7.56 -8.86 2.36
CA PHE A 79 -6.63 -8.13 1.47
C PHE A 79 -5.54 -9.06 0.92
N LEU A 80 -4.86 -9.81 1.80
CA LEU A 80 -3.76 -10.69 1.41
C LEU A 80 -4.23 -11.83 0.49
N THR A 81 -5.35 -12.47 0.80
CA THR A 81 -5.90 -13.53 -0.05
C THR A 81 -6.13 -13.03 -1.48
N PHE A 82 -6.77 -11.86 -1.62
CA PHE A 82 -7.04 -11.31 -2.94
C PHE A 82 -5.78 -10.72 -3.60
N SER A 83 -4.81 -10.22 -2.82
CA SER A 83 -3.51 -9.81 -3.33
C SER A 83 -2.74 -11.01 -3.92
N LEU A 84 -2.71 -12.14 -3.23
CA LEU A 84 -2.07 -13.35 -3.77
C LEU A 84 -2.79 -13.85 -5.04
N ILE A 85 -4.12 -13.82 -5.08
CA ILE A 85 -4.90 -14.16 -6.27
C ILE A 85 -4.54 -13.20 -7.43
N GLY A 86 -4.52 -11.89 -7.18
CA GLY A 86 -4.14 -10.89 -8.17
C GLY A 86 -2.74 -11.11 -8.72
N THR A 87 -1.77 -11.42 -7.84
CA THR A 87 -0.38 -11.73 -8.24
C THR A 87 -0.33 -12.96 -9.15
N ILE A 88 -1.02 -14.05 -8.78
CA ILE A 88 -1.05 -15.28 -9.59
C ILE A 88 -1.74 -15.02 -10.95
N VAL A 89 -2.82 -14.26 -10.97
CA VAL A 89 -3.50 -13.88 -12.22
C VAL A 89 -2.57 -13.08 -13.12
N SER A 90 -1.85 -12.11 -12.59
CA SER A 90 -0.92 -11.27 -13.36
C SER A 90 0.24 -12.06 -13.96
N VAL A 91 0.81 -13.01 -13.21
CA VAL A 91 1.94 -13.85 -13.69
C VAL A 91 1.52 -14.79 -14.82
N ASN A 92 0.26 -15.28 -14.82
CA ASN A 92 -0.21 -16.30 -15.75
C ASN A 92 -1.12 -15.77 -16.86
N PHE A 93 -1.71 -14.59 -16.71
CA PHE A 93 -2.76 -14.08 -17.58
C PHE A 93 -2.58 -12.60 -17.94
N LEU A 94 -3.31 -12.22 -18.93
CA LEU A 94 -3.44 -10.98 -19.66
C LEU A 94 -3.26 -9.66 -18.88
N VAL A 95 -2.81 -8.67 -19.64
CA VAL A 95 -2.77 -7.26 -19.25
C VAL A 95 -4.20 -6.78 -18.91
N VAL A 96 -4.41 -6.39 -17.65
CA VAL A 96 -5.65 -5.71 -17.22
C VAL A 96 -5.46 -4.22 -17.46
N PRO A 97 -6.22 -3.59 -18.38
CA PRO A 97 -6.09 -2.17 -18.62
C PRO A 97 -6.51 -1.37 -17.39
N PHE A 98 -5.92 -0.19 -17.24
CA PHE A 98 -6.23 0.77 -16.17
C PHE A 98 -5.98 0.27 -14.74
N SER A 99 -5.16 -0.79 -14.55
CA SER A 99 -4.82 -1.30 -13.22
C SER A 99 -4.26 -0.22 -12.29
N GLU A 100 -3.35 0.60 -12.78
CA GLU A 100 -2.71 1.69 -12.03
C GLU A 100 -3.72 2.79 -11.60
N LEU A 101 -4.71 3.09 -12.47
CA LEU A 101 -5.80 4.00 -12.09
C LEU A 101 -6.67 3.44 -10.97
N ILE A 102 -6.94 2.13 -10.99
CA ILE A 102 -7.74 1.48 -9.95
C ILE A 102 -6.95 1.41 -8.64
N ILE A 103 -5.63 1.18 -8.70
CA ILE A 103 -4.73 1.22 -7.55
C ILE A 103 -4.77 2.61 -6.92
N SER A 104 -4.50 3.67 -7.67
CA SER A 104 -4.50 5.04 -7.16
C SER A 104 -5.88 5.47 -6.61
N LEU A 105 -6.98 5.08 -7.28
CA LEU A 105 -8.34 5.31 -6.78
C LEU A 105 -8.60 4.57 -5.47
N SER A 106 -8.09 3.34 -5.32
CA SER A 106 -8.22 2.57 -4.08
C SER A 106 -7.54 3.26 -2.89
N ILE A 107 -6.40 3.92 -3.11
CA ILE A 107 -5.69 4.71 -2.09
C ILE A 107 -6.54 5.91 -1.67
N ILE A 108 -7.12 6.63 -2.65
CA ILE A 108 -8.01 7.77 -2.38
C ILE A 108 -9.20 7.31 -1.54
N VAL A 109 -9.87 6.24 -1.94
CA VAL A 109 -11.04 5.68 -1.24
C VAL A 109 -10.66 5.22 0.17
N ALA A 110 -9.53 4.54 0.34
CA ALA A 110 -9.04 4.12 1.66
C ALA A 110 -8.74 5.34 2.54
N GLY A 111 -8.03 6.35 1.99
CA GLY A 111 -7.70 7.58 2.69
C GLY A 111 -8.94 8.34 3.15
N LEU A 112 -9.91 8.59 2.27
CA LEU A 112 -11.19 9.20 2.61
C LEU A 112 -11.96 8.38 3.65
N THR A 113 -11.96 7.05 3.53
CA THR A 113 -12.62 6.14 4.48
C THR A 113 -12.03 6.27 5.89
N SER A 114 -10.73 6.46 6.00
CA SER A 114 -10.06 6.63 7.29
C SER A 114 -10.52 7.89 8.05
N LEU A 115 -11.09 8.89 7.36
CA LEU A 115 -11.62 10.11 7.98
C LEU A 115 -12.91 9.87 8.77
N TYR A 116 -13.70 8.85 8.39
CA TYR A 116 -15.01 8.57 9.00
C TYR A 116 -14.93 7.82 10.32
N GLN A 117 -13.78 7.25 10.67
CA GLN A 117 -13.54 6.54 11.93
C GLN A 117 -14.54 5.40 12.20
N LYS A 118 -15.19 5.41 13.37
CA LYS A 118 -16.02 4.29 13.89
C LYS A 118 -17.39 4.09 13.21
N LYS A 119 -17.75 4.88 12.21
CA LYS A 119 -19.09 4.84 11.58
C LYS A 119 -19.16 3.96 10.33
N ILE A 120 -18.10 3.20 10.04
CA ILE A 120 -18.00 2.43 8.80
C ILE A 120 -18.59 1.03 9.02
N ASN A 121 -19.50 0.61 8.13
CA ASN A 121 -19.98 -0.77 8.10
C ASN A 121 -18.85 -1.71 7.65
N ILE A 122 -18.72 -2.87 8.27
CA ILE A 122 -17.65 -3.85 7.99
C ILE A 122 -17.63 -4.33 6.52
N TYR A 123 -18.78 -4.37 5.85
CA TYR A 123 -18.85 -4.80 4.46
C TYR A 123 -18.08 -3.87 3.51
N PHE A 124 -18.05 -2.58 3.80
CA PHE A 124 -17.32 -1.63 2.96
C PHE A 124 -15.81 -1.90 2.94
N PRO A 125 -15.09 -1.96 4.08
CA PRO A 125 -13.66 -2.30 4.05
C PRO A 125 -13.39 -3.73 3.59
N ILE A 126 -14.32 -4.67 3.69
CA ILE A 126 -14.18 -5.98 3.05
C ILE A 126 -14.16 -5.82 1.53
N ILE A 127 -15.11 -5.11 0.94
CA ILE A 127 -15.14 -4.86 -0.51
C ILE A 127 -13.86 -4.13 -0.97
N LEU A 128 -13.42 -3.14 -0.19
CA LEU A 128 -12.16 -2.43 -0.46
C LEU A 128 -10.94 -3.35 -0.36
N ALA A 129 -10.94 -4.30 0.60
CA ALA A 129 -9.88 -5.31 0.73
C ALA A 129 -9.87 -6.27 -0.46
N LEU A 130 -11.03 -6.70 -0.94
CA LEU A 130 -11.14 -7.60 -2.10
C LEU A 130 -10.66 -6.91 -3.37
N GLY A 131 -11.23 -5.75 -3.70
CA GLY A 131 -10.87 -4.98 -4.89
C GLY A 131 -9.45 -4.42 -4.82
N GLY A 132 -9.13 -3.66 -3.77
CA GLY A 132 -7.79 -3.11 -3.56
C GLY A 132 -6.75 -4.22 -3.49
N GLY A 133 -6.99 -5.29 -2.71
CA GLY A 133 -6.09 -6.44 -2.63
C GLY A 133 -5.80 -7.04 -4.00
N PHE A 134 -6.84 -7.31 -4.80
CA PHE A 134 -6.66 -7.89 -6.13
C PHE A 134 -5.80 -7.02 -7.04
N PHE A 135 -6.08 -5.72 -7.17
CA PHE A 135 -5.35 -4.85 -8.08
C PHE A 135 -3.93 -4.54 -7.62
N HIS A 136 -3.71 -4.33 -6.30
CA HIS A 136 -2.35 -4.21 -5.76
C HIS A 136 -1.56 -5.51 -5.96
N GLY A 137 -2.18 -6.67 -5.73
CA GLY A 137 -1.56 -7.96 -6.01
C GLY A 137 -1.27 -8.17 -7.50
N TYR A 138 -2.18 -7.73 -8.37
CA TYR A 138 -1.97 -7.77 -9.82
C TYR A 138 -0.70 -6.99 -10.22
N ALA A 139 -0.51 -5.77 -9.69
CA ALA A 139 0.70 -4.98 -9.94
C ALA A 139 1.95 -5.67 -9.37
N PHE A 140 1.88 -6.31 -8.19
CA PHE A 140 2.99 -7.12 -7.68
C PHE A 140 3.39 -8.23 -8.64
N GLY A 141 2.42 -8.88 -9.30
CA GLY A 141 2.67 -9.96 -10.25
C GLY A 141 3.34 -9.48 -11.53
N GLN A 142 3.03 -8.27 -12.00
CA GLN A 142 3.64 -7.70 -13.22
C GLN A 142 5.17 -7.61 -13.13
N SER A 143 5.71 -7.33 -11.95
CA SER A 143 7.15 -7.23 -11.71
C SER A 143 7.89 -8.56 -11.73
N VAL A 144 7.19 -9.68 -11.70
CA VAL A 144 7.76 -11.03 -11.62
C VAL A 144 7.25 -11.96 -12.72
N VAL A 145 6.73 -11.42 -13.80
CA VAL A 145 6.34 -12.21 -14.99
C VAL A 145 7.57 -12.95 -15.55
N GLY A 146 7.43 -14.25 -15.77
CA GLY A 146 8.52 -15.11 -16.26
C GLY A 146 9.44 -15.67 -15.17
N ILE A 147 9.14 -15.41 -13.89
CA ILE A 147 9.88 -15.99 -12.76
C ILE A 147 9.65 -17.50 -12.66
N GLU A 148 10.67 -18.24 -12.20
CA GLU A 148 10.55 -19.66 -11.93
C GLU A 148 9.65 -19.95 -10.71
N ALA A 149 9.12 -21.18 -10.61
CA ALA A 149 8.17 -21.57 -9.58
C ALA A 149 8.69 -21.40 -8.14
N SER A 150 9.96 -21.78 -7.88
CA SER A 150 10.54 -21.71 -6.53
C SER A 150 10.67 -20.27 -6.02
N PRO A 151 11.30 -19.31 -6.74
CA PRO A 151 11.31 -17.91 -6.31
C PRO A 151 9.92 -17.25 -6.36
N LEU A 152 8.98 -17.70 -7.21
CA LEU A 152 7.60 -17.21 -7.17
C LEU A 152 6.89 -17.55 -5.86
N ILE A 153 6.98 -18.80 -5.41
CA ILE A 153 6.41 -19.22 -4.12
C ILE A 153 7.01 -18.39 -2.99
N ALA A 154 8.33 -18.20 -2.99
CA ALA A 154 9.03 -17.39 -2.00
C ALA A 154 8.55 -15.91 -2.04
N TYR A 155 8.37 -15.35 -3.22
CA TYR A 155 7.83 -13.99 -3.42
C TYR A 155 6.42 -13.82 -2.83
N LEU A 156 5.53 -14.77 -3.10
CA LEU A 156 4.17 -14.78 -2.54
C LEU A 156 4.19 -14.84 -1.00
N ILE A 157 5.07 -15.66 -0.42
CA ILE A 157 5.28 -15.72 1.04
C ILE A 157 5.78 -14.38 1.56
N GLY A 158 6.74 -13.75 0.88
CA GLY A 158 7.27 -12.43 1.24
C GLY A 158 6.18 -11.34 1.27
N ILE A 159 5.36 -11.26 0.21
CA ILE A 159 4.22 -10.33 0.13
C ILE A 159 3.23 -10.56 1.27
N ALA A 160 2.84 -11.83 1.49
CA ALA A 160 1.88 -12.16 2.53
C ALA A 160 2.39 -11.80 3.92
N LEU A 161 3.65 -12.11 4.21
CA LEU A 161 4.27 -11.83 5.50
C LEU A 161 4.33 -10.32 5.76
N ILE A 162 4.92 -9.56 4.83
CA ILE A 162 5.12 -8.13 5.04
C ILE A 162 3.80 -7.36 5.00
N GLY A 163 2.88 -7.71 4.11
CA GLY A 163 1.56 -7.10 4.03
C GLY A 163 0.77 -7.29 5.34
N PHE A 164 0.81 -8.51 5.92
CA PHE A 164 0.19 -8.76 7.23
C PHE A 164 0.84 -7.93 8.32
N VAL A 165 2.17 -7.94 8.41
CA VAL A 165 2.94 -7.21 9.43
C VAL A 165 2.65 -5.71 9.35
N LEU A 166 2.61 -5.14 8.14
CA LEU A 166 2.36 -3.71 7.95
C LEU A 166 0.92 -3.34 8.31
N ILE A 167 -0.10 -4.04 7.80
CA ILE A 167 -1.50 -3.72 8.09
C ILE A 167 -1.80 -3.91 9.58
N PHE A 168 -1.46 -5.09 10.13
CA PHE A 168 -1.71 -5.42 11.52
C PHE A 168 -0.91 -4.54 12.47
N GLY A 169 0.40 -4.40 12.22
CA GLY A 169 1.30 -3.59 13.04
C GLY A 169 0.90 -2.11 13.03
N PHE A 170 0.58 -1.55 11.85
CA PHE A 170 0.15 -0.17 11.76
C PHE A 170 -1.20 0.07 12.45
N SER A 171 -2.14 -0.89 12.35
CA SER A 171 -3.40 -0.81 13.09
C SER A 171 -3.18 -0.73 14.60
N PHE A 172 -2.17 -1.44 15.12
CA PHE A 172 -1.79 -1.41 16.53
C PHE A 172 -1.13 -0.10 16.93
N LEU A 173 -0.24 0.43 16.07
CA LEU A 173 0.41 1.73 16.29
C LEU A 173 -0.62 2.86 16.35
N ILE A 174 -1.61 2.87 15.46
CA ILE A 174 -2.69 3.85 15.45
C ILE A 174 -3.45 3.82 16.78
N ILE A 175 -3.80 2.65 17.30
CA ILE A 175 -4.53 2.52 18.58
C ILE A 175 -3.65 3.03 19.74
N LYS A 176 -2.39 2.63 19.77
CA LYS A 176 -1.46 2.96 20.86
C LYS A 176 -1.13 4.45 20.92
N TYR A 177 -0.95 5.10 19.76
CA TYR A 177 -0.48 6.49 19.68
C TYR A 177 -1.55 7.49 19.25
N TYR A 178 -2.82 7.07 19.16
CA TYR A 178 -3.95 7.91 18.75
C TYR A 178 -4.04 9.25 19.50
N HIS A 179 -3.85 9.22 20.83
CA HIS A 179 -3.97 10.42 21.67
C HIS A 179 -2.70 11.28 21.72
N LEU A 180 -1.57 10.78 21.22
CA LEU A 180 -0.29 11.45 21.35
C LEU A 180 0.15 12.14 20.05
N THR A 181 0.22 11.40 18.95
CA THR A 181 0.87 11.89 17.71
C THR A 181 0.22 11.41 16.40
N LEU A 182 -0.40 10.24 16.39
CA LEU A 182 -0.95 9.62 15.18
C LEU A 182 -2.47 9.79 15.08
N ASN A 183 -2.89 10.98 14.66
CA ASN A 183 -4.31 11.19 14.35
C ASN A 183 -4.67 10.48 13.03
N PRO A 184 -5.56 9.47 13.03
CA PRO A 184 -5.93 8.71 11.83
C PRO A 184 -6.47 9.59 10.70
N ARG A 185 -7.18 10.68 11.04
CA ARG A 185 -7.71 11.62 10.04
C ARG A 185 -6.58 12.34 9.32
N PHE A 186 -5.59 12.82 10.07
CA PHE A 186 -4.46 13.54 9.49
C PHE A 186 -3.62 12.61 8.59
N VAL A 187 -3.31 11.41 9.08
CA VAL A 187 -2.58 10.40 8.31
C VAL A 187 -3.37 9.97 7.07
N GLY A 188 -4.69 9.75 7.21
CA GLY A 188 -5.56 9.42 6.09
C GLY A 188 -5.64 10.52 5.04
N ALA A 189 -5.66 11.81 5.45
CA ALA A 189 -5.64 12.94 4.52
C ALA A 189 -4.33 13.00 3.73
N ILE A 190 -3.18 12.73 4.36
CA ILE A 190 -1.88 12.64 3.68
C ILE A 190 -1.93 11.55 2.60
N PHE A 191 -2.38 10.35 2.93
CA PHE A 191 -2.45 9.25 1.96
C PHE A 191 -3.50 9.48 0.88
N THR A 192 -4.59 10.20 1.17
CA THR A 192 -5.51 10.65 0.12
C THR A 192 -4.79 11.56 -0.89
N GLY A 193 -3.95 12.48 -0.42
CA GLY A 193 -3.12 13.32 -1.28
C GLY A 193 -2.15 12.49 -2.14
N VAL A 194 -1.49 11.49 -1.55
CA VAL A 194 -0.65 10.55 -2.30
C VAL A 194 -1.43 9.84 -3.39
N GLY A 195 -2.61 9.30 -3.08
CA GLY A 195 -3.48 8.65 -4.07
C GLY A 195 -3.90 9.59 -5.19
N LEU A 196 -4.19 10.86 -4.88
CA LEU A 196 -4.53 11.88 -5.89
C LEU A 196 -3.34 12.17 -6.83
N THR A 197 -2.11 12.25 -6.31
CA THR A 197 -0.91 12.44 -7.13
C THR A 197 -0.76 11.31 -8.13
N TYR A 198 -0.76 10.06 -7.68
CA TYR A 198 -0.67 8.90 -8.57
C TYR A 198 -1.84 8.80 -9.55
N PHE A 199 -3.06 9.20 -9.12
CA PHE A 199 -4.20 9.21 -10.01
C PHE A 199 -4.02 10.21 -11.17
N VAL A 200 -3.54 11.42 -10.88
CA VAL A 200 -3.26 12.44 -11.91
C VAL A 200 -2.16 11.97 -12.86
N GLU A 201 -1.04 11.46 -12.33
CA GLU A 201 0.06 10.92 -13.13
C GLU A 201 -0.41 9.80 -14.08
N ASN A 202 -1.24 8.89 -13.58
CA ASN A 202 -1.79 7.80 -14.41
C ASN A 202 -2.80 8.28 -15.46
N VAL A 203 -3.58 9.35 -15.17
CA VAL A 203 -4.46 9.97 -16.17
C VAL A 203 -3.65 10.68 -17.24
N GLU A 204 -2.60 11.42 -16.86
CA GLU A 204 -1.70 12.11 -17.81
C GLU A 204 -1.00 11.11 -18.75
N ALA A 205 -0.64 9.93 -18.25
CA ALA A 205 -0.03 8.87 -19.05
C ALA A 205 -0.97 8.25 -20.10
N LEU A 206 -2.27 8.52 -20.06
CA LEU A 206 -3.27 8.04 -21.02
C LEU A 206 -3.56 9.03 -22.16
N ILE A 207 -3.10 10.28 -22.03
CA ILE A 207 -3.32 11.37 -22.99
C ILE A 207 -2.09 11.55 -23.87
#